data_fe5cad9ba62350f67112561297f3a5e5
#
_entry.id   fe5cad9ba62350f67112561297f3a5e5
#
_cell.length_a   1.000
_cell.length_b   1.000
_cell.length_c   1.000
_cell.angle_alpha   90.00
_cell.angle_beta   90.00
_cell.angle_gamma   90.00
#
_symmetry.space_group_name_H-M   'P 1'
#
loop_
_entity.id
_entity.type
_entity.pdbx_description
1 polymer ?
#
loop_
_entity_poly.entity_id
_entity_poly.type
_entity_poly.pdbx_seq_one_letter_code
_entity_poly.pdbx_strand_id
1 'polypeptide(L)'
;SGTNISLREEMDALEYTYQNSINDGSLVERVEKMERSVNGRISTGSLQKRIISLKTKVYGSNVTLTNQVGTLSSDHVFKVTLNDAVSTKTSHEGDTIKFTVAENVMDGNVLLVPAGTVGSATITSLKKARSFGRNGALDITFESVPAIDGTEFTAVQGNEAKEKTKGEIKAAGASVAGAVLLGPVGLVGGAFIKGKNIDYQVGSTVFIQPQDSVSIQGLV
;
A
#
# COMPACT_ATOMS: atom_id res chain seq x y z
N SER A 1 -24.08 -10.32 -19.86
CA SER A 1 -22.78 -10.01 -20.49
C SER A 1 -21.72 -10.17 -19.41
N GLY A 2 -21.00 -11.31 -19.45
CA GLY A 2 -19.89 -11.56 -18.56
C GLY A 2 -18.77 -10.54 -18.79
N THR A 3 -18.37 -9.84 -17.76
CA THR A 3 -17.22 -8.93 -17.79
C THR A 3 -15.98 -9.78 -18.00
N ASN A 4 -15.28 -9.60 -19.11
CA ASN A 4 -14.01 -10.30 -19.34
C ASN A 4 -12.98 -9.80 -18.33
N ILE A 5 -12.54 -10.67 -17.43
CA ILE A 5 -11.44 -10.40 -16.52
C ILE A 5 -10.14 -10.33 -17.34
N SER A 6 -9.34 -9.31 -17.11
CA SER A 6 -8.04 -9.20 -17.77
C SER A 6 -7.07 -10.29 -17.30
N LEU A 7 -6.07 -10.65 -18.12
CA LEU A 7 -5.02 -11.60 -17.73
C LEU A 7 -4.27 -11.17 -16.48
N ARG A 8 -4.12 -9.86 -16.29
CA ARG A 8 -3.47 -9.30 -15.12
C ARG A 8 -4.30 -9.54 -13.85
N GLU A 9 -5.60 -9.30 -13.93
CA GLU A 9 -6.53 -9.56 -12.82
C GLU A 9 -6.61 -11.04 -12.48
N GLU A 10 -6.63 -11.92 -13.46
CA GLU A 10 -6.56 -13.38 -13.23
C GLU A 10 -5.27 -13.76 -12.49
N MET A 11 -4.13 -13.17 -12.89
CA MET A 11 -2.85 -13.45 -12.24
C MET A 11 -2.80 -12.91 -10.82
N ASP A 12 -3.32 -11.71 -10.56
CA ASP A 12 -3.42 -11.12 -9.23
C ASP A 12 -4.21 -12.02 -8.28
N ALA A 13 -5.35 -12.53 -8.75
CA ALA A 13 -6.19 -13.44 -7.97
C ALA A 13 -5.52 -14.79 -7.69
N LEU A 14 -4.80 -15.34 -8.67
CA LEU A 14 -4.05 -16.59 -8.51
C LEU A 14 -2.94 -16.47 -7.47
N GLU A 15 -2.13 -15.42 -7.56
CA GLU A 15 -1.06 -15.17 -6.62
C GLU A 15 -1.59 -14.94 -5.21
N TYR A 16 -2.65 -14.14 -5.09
CA TYR A 16 -3.29 -13.90 -3.81
C TYR A 16 -3.82 -15.18 -3.17
N THR A 17 -4.52 -16.01 -3.93
CA THR A 17 -5.09 -17.26 -3.42
C THR A 17 -4.00 -18.26 -3.02
N TYR A 18 -2.93 -18.35 -3.80
CA TYR A 18 -1.86 -19.32 -3.57
C TYR A 18 -0.89 -18.92 -2.45
N GLN A 19 -0.49 -17.65 -2.39
CA GLN A 19 0.56 -17.16 -1.49
C GLN A 19 0.18 -15.97 -0.61
N ASN A 20 -1.07 -15.52 -0.68
CA ASN A 20 -1.61 -14.37 0.07
C ASN A 20 -0.84 -13.06 -0.18
N SER A 21 -0.22 -12.93 -1.33
CA SER A 21 0.49 -11.72 -1.75
C SER A 21 0.57 -11.67 -3.26
N ILE A 22 0.80 -10.49 -3.82
CA ILE A 22 0.99 -10.27 -5.25
C ILE A 22 2.46 -10.00 -5.52
N ASN A 23 3.02 -10.68 -6.53
CA ASN A 23 4.40 -10.46 -6.92
C ASN A 23 4.54 -9.18 -7.75
N ASP A 24 5.68 -8.52 -7.59
CA ASP A 24 6.10 -7.44 -8.49
C ASP A 24 6.66 -8.01 -9.79
N GLY A 25 6.74 -7.17 -10.80
CA GLY A 25 7.34 -7.50 -12.07
C GLY A 25 6.33 -7.53 -13.23
N SER A 26 6.83 -7.90 -14.40
CA SER A 26 6.00 -8.08 -15.60
C SER A 26 5.06 -9.27 -15.44
N LEU A 27 3.98 -9.28 -16.22
CA LEU A 27 3.05 -10.41 -16.23
C LEU A 27 3.76 -11.74 -16.55
N VAL A 28 4.72 -11.72 -17.48
CA VAL A 28 5.52 -12.91 -17.85
C VAL A 28 6.32 -13.43 -16.65
N GLU A 29 7.05 -12.55 -15.97
CA GLU A 29 7.86 -12.91 -14.79
C GLU A 29 6.99 -13.47 -13.66
N ARG A 30 5.84 -12.88 -13.45
CA ARG A 30 4.88 -13.31 -12.42
C ARG A 30 4.30 -14.70 -12.74
N VAL A 31 3.93 -14.95 -14.01
CA VAL A 31 3.49 -16.28 -14.46
C VAL A 31 4.59 -17.31 -14.27
N GLU A 32 5.81 -17.01 -14.69
CA GLU A 32 6.94 -17.92 -14.55
C GLU A 32 7.24 -18.24 -13.08
N LYS A 33 7.19 -17.25 -12.21
CA LYS A 33 7.39 -17.43 -10.77
C LYS A 33 6.31 -18.34 -10.15
N MET A 34 5.05 -18.12 -10.51
CA MET A 34 3.95 -18.98 -10.08
C MET A 34 4.08 -20.39 -10.61
N GLU A 35 4.45 -20.57 -11.88
CA GLU A 35 4.65 -21.90 -12.47
C GLU A 35 5.77 -22.67 -11.78
N ARG A 36 6.89 -22.01 -11.45
CA ARG A 36 7.96 -22.64 -10.67
C ARG A 36 7.47 -23.10 -9.30
N SER A 37 6.64 -22.29 -8.64
CA SER A 37 6.09 -22.62 -7.32
C SER A 37 5.07 -23.74 -7.37
N VAL A 38 4.15 -23.72 -8.35
CA VAL A 38 3.05 -24.67 -8.45
C VAL A 38 3.45 -25.96 -9.19
N ASN A 39 4.26 -25.83 -10.26
CA ASN A 39 4.60 -26.92 -11.17
C ASN A 39 6.05 -27.42 -11.04
N GLY A 40 6.91 -26.66 -10.35
CA GLY A 40 8.37 -26.91 -10.30
C GLY A 40 9.10 -26.53 -11.59
N ARG A 41 8.43 -26.07 -12.62
CA ARG A 41 9.02 -25.71 -13.92
C ARG A 41 8.17 -24.67 -14.65
N ILE A 42 8.80 -23.96 -15.59
CA ILE A 42 8.11 -23.04 -16.50
C ILE A 42 7.46 -23.86 -17.62
N SER A 43 6.21 -23.54 -17.92
CA SER A 43 5.45 -24.16 -19.02
C SER A 43 5.71 -23.45 -20.34
N THR A 44 5.40 -24.12 -21.44
CA THR A 44 5.43 -23.57 -22.79
C THR A 44 4.03 -23.19 -23.26
N GLY A 45 3.93 -22.30 -24.23
CA GLY A 45 2.67 -21.87 -24.83
C GLY A 45 2.32 -20.41 -24.54
N SER A 46 1.13 -19.98 -24.93
CA SER A 46 0.67 -18.62 -24.72
C SER A 46 0.47 -18.32 -23.23
N LEU A 47 0.69 -17.07 -22.82
CA LEU A 47 0.43 -16.64 -21.45
C LEU A 47 -0.99 -16.97 -20.99
N GLN A 48 -1.98 -16.78 -21.85
CA GLN A 48 -3.37 -17.09 -21.53
C GLN A 48 -3.58 -18.57 -21.20
N LYS A 49 -3.03 -19.48 -21.99
CA LYS A 49 -3.09 -20.92 -21.70
C LYS A 49 -2.38 -21.29 -20.41
N ARG A 50 -1.25 -20.68 -20.17
CA ARG A 50 -0.44 -20.89 -18.96
C ARG A 50 -1.17 -20.41 -17.70
N ILE A 51 -1.82 -19.25 -17.76
CA ILE A 51 -2.65 -18.72 -16.66
C ILE A 51 -3.86 -19.62 -16.42
N ILE A 52 -4.55 -20.08 -17.47
CA ILE A 52 -5.67 -21.02 -17.34
C ILE A 52 -5.22 -22.32 -16.67
N SER A 53 -4.05 -22.85 -17.06
CA SER A 53 -3.48 -24.04 -16.44
C SER A 53 -3.16 -23.84 -14.95
N LEU A 54 -2.57 -22.72 -14.59
CA LEU A 54 -2.33 -22.35 -13.19
C LEU A 54 -3.64 -22.22 -12.41
N LYS A 55 -4.63 -21.56 -12.99
CA LYS A 55 -5.96 -21.40 -12.41
C LYS A 55 -6.61 -22.75 -12.11
N THR A 56 -6.55 -23.69 -13.05
CA THR A 56 -7.07 -25.04 -12.86
C THR A 56 -6.35 -25.78 -11.73
N LYS A 57 -5.05 -25.61 -11.60
CA LYS A 57 -4.27 -26.27 -10.54
C LYS A 57 -4.49 -25.68 -9.16
N VAL A 58 -4.62 -24.34 -9.07
CA VAL A 58 -4.79 -23.63 -7.78
C VAL A 58 -6.23 -23.77 -7.26
N TYR A 59 -7.21 -23.61 -8.14
CA TYR A 59 -8.63 -23.60 -7.76
C TYR A 59 -9.35 -24.91 -7.99
N GLY A 60 -8.81 -25.83 -8.79
CA GLY A 60 -9.53 -26.98 -9.31
C GLY A 60 -10.38 -26.63 -10.55
N SER A 61 -10.99 -27.64 -11.15
CA SER A 61 -11.66 -27.52 -12.45
C SER A 61 -12.97 -26.71 -12.47
N ASN A 62 -13.53 -26.37 -11.30
CA ASN A 62 -14.88 -25.81 -11.19
C ASN A 62 -14.93 -24.39 -10.61
N VAL A 63 -13.80 -23.69 -10.46
CA VAL A 63 -13.80 -22.36 -9.87
C VAL A 63 -13.78 -21.29 -10.95
N THR A 64 -14.81 -20.46 -10.93
CA THR A 64 -14.93 -19.27 -11.78
C THR A 64 -14.66 -18.05 -10.91
N LEU A 65 -13.70 -17.22 -11.32
CA LEU A 65 -13.51 -15.90 -10.70
C LEU A 65 -14.67 -14.99 -11.12
N THR A 66 -15.29 -14.37 -10.14
CA THR A 66 -16.42 -13.47 -10.37
C THR A 66 -16.01 -12.06 -10.03
N ASN A 67 -16.19 -11.14 -10.99
CA ASN A 67 -16.07 -9.71 -10.75
C ASN A 67 -17.30 -9.19 -10.03
N GLN A 68 -17.09 -8.42 -9.01
CA GLN A 68 -18.12 -7.71 -8.30
C GLN A 68 -17.68 -6.28 -8.02
N VAL A 69 -18.58 -5.32 -8.27
CA VAL A 69 -18.32 -3.92 -7.91
C VAL A 69 -18.37 -3.79 -6.40
N GLY A 70 -17.29 -3.27 -5.84
CA GLY A 70 -17.22 -2.85 -4.45
C GLY A 70 -16.95 -1.36 -4.35
N THR A 71 -17.24 -0.79 -3.18
CA THR A 71 -16.99 0.62 -2.90
C THR A 71 -15.91 0.73 -1.83
N LEU A 72 -14.84 1.45 -2.16
CA LEU A 72 -13.84 1.84 -1.17
C LEU A 72 -14.22 3.21 -0.62
N SER A 73 -14.70 3.23 0.61
CA SER A 73 -15.12 4.46 1.29
C SER A 73 -13.93 5.35 1.61
N SER A 74 -14.12 6.66 1.57
CA SER A 74 -13.13 7.63 2.05
C SER A 74 -12.77 7.47 3.54
N ASP A 75 -13.61 6.79 4.31
CA ASP A 75 -13.36 6.47 5.73
C ASP A 75 -12.57 5.18 5.95
N HIS A 76 -12.31 4.42 4.87
CA HIS A 76 -11.61 3.15 4.96
C HIS A 76 -10.11 3.35 5.12
N VAL A 77 -9.62 3.17 6.33
CA VAL A 77 -8.19 3.27 6.66
C VAL A 77 -7.50 1.93 6.44
N PHE A 78 -6.40 1.93 5.71
CA PHE A 78 -5.61 0.74 5.44
C PHE A 78 -4.11 0.99 5.56
N LYS A 79 -3.37 -0.10 5.71
CA LYS A 79 -1.94 -0.10 6.03
C LYS A 79 -1.09 -0.15 4.75
N VAL A 80 -0.06 0.70 4.70
CA VAL A 80 0.98 0.67 3.67
C VAL A 80 2.36 0.68 4.30
N THR A 81 3.35 0.21 3.56
CA THR A 81 4.76 0.23 3.96
C THR A 81 5.52 1.14 3.01
N LEU A 82 6.30 2.05 3.54
CA LEU A 82 7.14 2.95 2.74
C LEU A 82 8.35 2.21 2.19
N ASN A 83 8.56 2.31 0.88
CA ASN A 83 9.70 1.69 0.20
C ASN A 83 10.92 2.62 0.15
N ASP A 84 10.72 3.89 0.45
CA ASP A 84 11.75 4.93 0.52
C ASP A 84 11.76 5.58 1.90
N ALA A 85 12.94 6.02 2.34
CA ALA A 85 13.06 6.78 3.57
C ALA A 85 12.56 8.22 3.37
N VAL A 86 11.90 8.77 4.38
CA VAL A 86 11.36 10.13 4.38
C VAL A 86 11.73 10.83 5.68
N SER A 87 12.35 12.00 5.60
CA SER A 87 12.75 12.76 6.77
C SER A 87 12.53 14.26 6.57
N THR A 88 11.96 14.92 7.55
CA THR A 88 11.85 16.39 7.54
C THR A 88 13.20 17.10 7.55
N LYS A 89 14.27 16.39 7.88
CA LYS A 89 15.65 16.90 7.87
C LYS A 89 16.27 16.89 6.48
N THR A 90 16.05 15.82 5.71
CA THR A 90 16.78 15.53 4.45
C THR A 90 15.91 15.50 3.22
N SER A 91 14.62 15.23 3.34
CA SER A 91 13.68 15.22 2.21
C SER A 91 13.23 16.64 1.83
N HIS A 92 12.62 16.76 0.66
CA HIS A 92 12.15 18.04 0.09
C HIS A 92 10.69 17.92 -0.35
N GLU A 93 9.99 19.04 -0.37
CA GLU A 93 8.69 19.12 -1.02
C GLU A 93 8.85 18.77 -2.51
N GLY A 94 7.91 18.00 -3.04
CA GLY A 94 7.96 17.49 -4.41
C GLY A 94 8.68 16.16 -4.58
N ASP A 95 9.37 15.65 -3.55
CA ASP A 95 9.99 14.33 -3.61
C ASP A 95 8.92 13.24 -3.79
N THR A 96 9.18 12.33 -4.73
CA THR A 96 8.35 11.16 -4.98
C THR A 96 8.87 9.97 -4.20
N ILE A 97 7.96 9.28 -3.53
CA ILE A 97 8.25 8.06 -2.76
C ILE A 97 7.36 6.92 -3.24
N LYS A 98 7.88 5.70 -3.14
CA LYS A 98 7.12 4.48 -3.41
C LYS A 98 6.63 3.86 -2.11
N PHE A 99 5.51 3.18 -2.18
CA PHE A 99 4.96 2.43 -1.06
C PHE A 99 4.32 1.14 -1.54
N THR A 100 4.14 0.21 -0.62
CA THR A 100 3.49 -1.08 -0.89
C THR A 100 2.29 -1.23 0.04
N VAL A 101 1.15 -1.61 -0.51
CA VAL A 101 -0.04 -1.94 0.29
C VAL A 101 0.26 -3.19 1.12
N ALA A 102 0.14 -3.08 2.44
CA ALA A 102 0.58 -4.12 3.38
C ALA A 102 -0.49 -5.17 3.70
N GLU A 103 -1.74 -4.86 3.40
CA GLU A 103 -2.88 -5.74 3.68
C GLU A 103 -3.89 -5.68 2.53
N ASN A 104 -4.74 -6.71 2.42
CA ASN A 104 -5.80 -6.68 1.44
C ASN A 104 -6.88 -5.68 1.84
N VAL A 105 -7.24 -4.82 0.91
CA VAL A 105 -8.31 -3.84 1.09
C VAL A 105 -9.59 -4.43 0.53
N MET A 106 -10.56 -4.67 1.40
CA MET A 106 -11.78 -5.40 1.11
C MET A 106 -13.02 -4.51 1.29
N ASP A 107 -14.05 -4.78 0.51
CA ASP A 107 -15.41 -4.37 0.79
C ASP A 107 -16.23 -5.65 1.00
N GLY A 108 -16.50 -5.99 2.26
CA GLY A 108 -17.04 -7.32 2.58
C GLY A 108 -16.11 -8.44 2.11
N ASN A 109 -16.58 -9.27 1.21
CA ASN A 109 -15.81 -10.35 0.58
C ASN A 109 -15.20 -9.96 -0.78
N VAL A 110 -15.36 -8.71 -1.20
CA VAL A 110 -14.83 -8.20 -2.47
C VAL A 110 -13.43 -7.64 -2.26
N LEU A 111 -12.43 -8.21 -2.93
CA LEU A 111 -11.06 -7.72 -2.92
C LEU A 111 -10.94 -6.51 -3.86
N LEU A 112 -10.58 -5.36 -3.31
CA LEU A 112 -10.46 -4.09 -4.03
C LEU A 112 -9.01 -3.72 -4.34
N VAL A 113 -8.12 -3.79 -3.34
CA VAL A 113 -6.69 -3.54 -3.51
C VAL A 113 -5.91 -4.67 -2.85
N PRO A 114 -5.21 -5.48 -3.63
CA PRO A 114 -4.44 -6.59 -3.07
C PRO A 114 -3.22 -6.13 -2.27
N ALA A 115 -2.88 -6.87 -1.22
CA ALA A 115 -1.59 -6.74 -0.56
C ALA A 115 -0.44 -6.92 -1.57
N GLY A 116 0.63 -6.16 -1.43
CA GLY A 116 1.76 -6.17 -2.36
C GLY A 116 1.63 -5.18 -3.52
N THR A 117 0.48 -4.52 -3.67
CA THR A 117 0.31 -3.44 -4.66
C THR A 117 1.26 -2.29 -4.37
N VAL A 118 2.01 -1.87 -5.39
CA VAL A 118 2.93 -0.73 -5.30
C VAL A 118 2.28 0.53 -5.85
N GLY A 119 2.33 1.59 -5.09
CA GLY A 119 1.85 2.91 -5.48
C GLY A 119 2.92 3.98 -5.35
N SER A 120 2.57 5.21 -5.70
CA SER A 120 3.43 6.39 -5.58
C SER A 120 2.79 7.49 -4.79
N ALA A 121 3.62 8.22 -4.07
CA ALA A 121 3.24 9.35 -3.24
C ALA A 121 4.21 10.50 -3.43
N THR A 122 3.76 11.71 -3.09
CA THR A 122 4.57 12.94 -3.16
C THR A 122 4.54 13.65 -1.81
N ILE A 123 5.67 14.16 -1.39
CA ILE A 123 5.75 15.06 -0.23
C ILE A 123 5.18 16.42 -0.65
N THR A 124 4.03 16.77 -0.09
CA THR A 124 3.30 17.99 -0.46
C THR A 124 3.59 19.17 0.47
N SER A 125 4.00 18.89 1.69
CA SER A 125 4.43 19.91 2.65
C SER A 125 5.51 19.38 3.57
N LEU A 126 6.54 20.17 3.84
CA LEU A 126 7.63 19.78 4.71
C LEU A 126 8.14 20.97 5.51
N LYS A 127 8.19 20.82 6.83
CA LYS A 127 8.79 21.79 7.74
C LYS A 127 9.87 21.10 8.59
N LYS A 128 11.07 21.67 8.58
CA LYS A 128 12.16 21.18 9.43
C LYS A 128 11.92 21.59 10.89
N ALA A 129 12.38 20.76 11.80
CA ALA A 129 12.42 21.11 13.21
C ALA A 129 13.33 22.35 13.44
N ARG A 130 12.92 23.19 14.36
CA ARG A 130 13.62 24.45 14.71
C ARG A 130 13.79 24.57 16.21
N SER A 131 14.51 25.62 16.63
CA SER A 131 14.64 26.03 18.03
C SER A 131 13.27 26.36 18.66
N PHE A 132 13.24 26.50 19.98
CA PHE A 132 12.03 26.72 20.78
C PHE A 132 11.01 25.58 20.71
N GLY A 133 11.49 24.33 20.60
CA GLY A 133 10.63 23.13 20.61
C GLY A 133 9.73 22.96 19.40
N ARG A 134 9.98 23.70 18.29
CA ARG A 134 9.19 23.56 17.06
C ARG A 134 9.53 22.27 16.33
N ASN A 135 8.61 21.35 16.35
CA ASN A 135 8.76 20.06 15.68
C ASN A 135 8.67 20.20 14.14
N GLY A 136 9.30 19.27 13.44
CA GLY A 136 9.09 19.08 12.01
C GLY A 136 7.64 18.69 11.72
N ALA A 137 7.18 19.02 10.52
CA ALA A 137 5.86 18.62 10.03
C ALA A 137 5.99 18.11 8.60
N LEU A 138 5.16 17.14 8.25
CA LEU A 138 5.20 16.45 6.98
C LEU A 138 3.79 16.09 6.56
N ASP A 139 3.44 16.45 5.33
CA ASP A 139 2.24 15.95 4.64
C ASP A 139 2.65 15.23 3.36
N ILE A 140 2.09 14.05 3.19
CA ILE A 140 2.30 13.18 2.02
C ILE A 140 0.95 12.94 1.38
N THR A 141 0.87 13.11 0.07
CA THR A 141 -0.27 12.71 -0.74
C THR A 141 0.10 11.44 -1.50
N PHE A 142 -0.69 10.42 -1.35
CA PHE A 142 -0.54 9.12 -2.01
C PHE A 142 -1.36 9.15 -3.30
N GLU A 143 -0.85 9.83 -4.32
CA GLU A 143 -1.61 10.20 -5.52
C GLU A 143 -1.97 9.04 -6.43
N SER A 144 -1.23 7.95 -6.38
CA SER A 144 -1.49 6.78 -7.24
C SER A 144 -1.47 5.51 -6.42
N VAL A 145 -2.68 5.04 -6.07
CA VAL A 145 -2.91 3.72 -5.49
C VAL A 145 -3.67 2.90 -6.53
N PRO A 146 -3.02 1.92 -7.20
CA PRO A 146 -3.71 1.11 -8.21
C PRO A 146 -4.59 0.04 -7.55
N ALA A 147 -5.87 0.05 -7.89
CA ALA A 147 -6.80 -1.00 -7.50
C ALA A 147 -6.64 -2.24 -8.40
N ILE A 148 -7.29 -3.35 -8.01
CA ILE A 148 -7.17 -4.63 -8.71
C ILE A 148 -7.66 -4.57 -10.16
N ASP A 149 -8.61 -3.70 -10.48
CA ASP A 149 -9.15 -3.47 -11.83
C ASP A 149 -8.35 -2.46 -12.65
N GLY A 150 -7.27 -1.94 -12.10
CA GLY A 150 -6.45 -0.89 -12.73
C GLY A 150 -6.94 0.53 -12.48
N THR A 151 -8.05 0.72 -11.76
CA THR A 151 -8.48 2.05 -11.31
C THR A 151 -7.45 2.62 -10.37
N GLU A 152 -6.97 3.82 -10.64
CA GLU A 152 -6.07 4.54 -9.74
C GLU A 152 -6.86 5.55 -8.91
N PHE A 153 -6.56 5.63 -7.63
CA PHE A 153 -7.17 6.61 -6.74
C PHE A 153 -6.10 7.28 -5.86
N THR A 154 -6.45 8.45 -5.35
CA THR A 154 -5.61 9.21 -4.42
C THR A 154 -5.99 8.87 -2.98
N ALA A 155 -4.98 8.65 -2.14
CA ALA A 155 -5.14 8.46 -0.71
C ALA A 155 -4.39 9.54 0.06
N VAL A 156 -4.85 9.79 1.27
CA VAL A 156 -4.32 10.82 2.19
C VAL A 156 -4.24 10.26 3.60
N GLN A 157 -3.52 10.96 4.48
CA GLN A 157 -3.58 10.69 5.91
C GLN A 157 -4.56 11.65 6.57
N GLY A 158 -5.81 11.20 6.75
CA GLY A 158 -6.79 11.89 7.59
C GLY A 158 -6.47 11.70 9.09
N ASN A 159 -7.30 12.28 9.96
CA ASN A 159 -7.07 12.22 11.41
C ASN A 159 -7.01 10.79 11.95
N GLU A 160 -7.91 9.93 11.53
CA GLU A 160 -7.93 8.52 11.97
C GLU A 160 -6.70 7.76 11.49
N ALA A 161 -6.28 7.94 10.24
CA ALA A 161 -5.07 7.34 9.70
C ALA A 161 -3.81 7.81 10.45
N LYS A 162 -3.73 9.09 10.79
CA LYS A 162 -2.64 9.65 11.60
C LYS A 162 -2.61 9.04 13.00
N GLU A 163 -3.75 8.91 13.66
CA GLU A 163 -3.83 8.30 15.00
C GLU A 163 -3.47 6.80 14.98
N LYS A 164 -3.92 6.04 13.99
CA LYS A 164 -3.53 4.63 13.81
C LYS A 164 -2.02 4.49 13.55
N THR A 165 -1.44 5.37 12.74
CA THR A 165 0.00 5.40 12.48
C THR A 165 0.78 5.64 13.78
N LYS A 166 0.36 6.58 14.61
CA LYS A 166 0.96 6.84 15.93
C LYS A 166 0.86 5.62 16.85
N GLY A 167 -0.28 4.94 16.86
CA GLY A 167 -0.50 3.74 17.65
C GLY A 167 0.44 2.59 17.25
N GLU A 168 0.62 2.36 15.97
CA GLU A 168 1.52 1.34 15.43
C GLU A 168 2.98 1.61 15.79
N ILE A 169 3.42 2.85 15.69
CA ILE A 169 4.77 3.28 16.08
C ILE A 169 5.01 3.01 17.56
N LYS A 170 4.05 3.32 18.43
CA LYS A 170 4.15 3.06 19.87
C LYS A 170 4.19 1.55 20.17
N ALA A 171 3.38 0.75 19.47
CA ALA A 171 3.30 -0.69 19.66
C ALA A 171 4.58 -1.41 19.19
N ALA A 172 5.23 -0.93 18.14
CA ALA A 172 6.49 -1.47 17.62
C ALA A 172 7.69 -1.21 18.55
N GLY A 173 7.51 -0.41 19.61
CA GLY A 173 8.56 -0.03 20.54
C GLY A 173 9.56 0.97 19.95
N ALA A 174 10.49 1.45 20.78
CA ALA A 174 11.47 2.50 20.41
C ALA A 174 12.49 2.08 19.31
N SER A 175 12.39 0.87 18.79
CA SER A 175 13.30 0.34 17.77
C SER A 175 12.99 0.85 16.36
N VAL A 176 11.80 1.40 16.12
CA VAL A 176 11.52 2.16 14.90
C VAL A 176 12.02 3.57 15.17
N ALA A 177 13.32 3.75 15.01
CA ALA A 177 13.95 5.03 15.22
C ALA A 177 13.31 6.07 14.30
N GLY A 178 12.57 7.00 14.86
CA GLY A 178 12.32 8.26 14.22
C GLY A 178 10.92 8.78 14.08
N ALA A 179 9.87 8.06 14.34
CA ALA A 179 8.54 8.67 14.31
C ALA A 179 8.12 9.14 15.72
N VAL A 180 8.72 10.19 16.20
CA VAL A 180 8.29 10.84 17.45
C VAL A 180 7.32 11.96 17.10
N LEU A 181 6.05 11.61 17.05
CA LEU A 181 4.98 12.59 17.12
C LEU A 181 4.82 13.00 18.60
N LEU A 182 5.58 14.01 19.00
CA LEU A 182 5.36 14.64 20.28
C LEU A 182 4.37 15.78 20.11
N GLY A 183 3.25 15.67 20.80
CA GLY A 183 2.38 16.80 21.05
C GLY A 183 3.13 17.97 21.72
N PRO A 184 2.49 19.12 21.87
CA PRO A 184 3.15 20.31 22.41
C PRO A 184 3.69 20.05 23.81
N VAL A 185 5.00 19.88 23.92
CA VAL A 185 5.66 19.89 25.22
C VAL A 185 5.77 21.36 25.65
N GLY A 186 5.16 21.64 26.79
CA GLY A 186 5.01 22.97 27.31
C GLY A 186 6.30 23.78 27.35
N LEU A 187 6.14 25.06 27.06
CA LEU A 187 7.12 26.14 27.15
C LEU A 187 7.66 26.31 28.56
N VAL A 188 8.79 25.70 28.85
CA VAL A 188 9.57 26.14 30.01
C VAL A 188 11.04 26.17 29.62
N GLY A 189 11.62 27.36 29.55
CA GLY A 189 13.05 27.56 29.32
C GLY A 189 13.50 27.48 27.85
N GLY A 190 12.79 28.04 26.93
CA GLY A 190 12.59 27.75 25.52
C GLY A 190 13.73 27.89 24.53
N ALA A 191 14.84 28.58 24.79
CA ALA A 191 15.79 28.90 23.72
C ALA A 191 16.70 27.75 23.28
N PHE A 192 16.85 26.74 24.11
CA PHE A 192 17.77 25.62 23.86
C PHE A 192 17.09 24.29 23.54
N ILE A 193 15.76 24.21 23.54
CA ILE A 193 15.03 23.01 23.18
C ILE A 193 14.91 22.96 21.66
N LYS A 194 15.64 22.05 21.03
CA LYS A 194 15.42 21.72 19.60
C LYS A 194 14.14 20.93 19.46
N GLY A 195 13.28 21.30 18.51
CA GLY A 195 12.19 20.48 18.06
C GLY A 195 12.69 19.16 17.42
N LYS A 196 11.81 18.16 17.34
CA LYS A 196 12.15 16.85 16.75
C LYS A 196 11.71 16.80 15.29
N ASN A 197 12.58 16.25 14.45
CA ASN A 197 12.24 15.92 13.07
C ASN A 197 11.39 14.65 13.01
N ILE A 198 10.59 14.53 11.97
CA ILE A 198 9.93 13.30 11.57
C ILE A 198 10.92 12.53 10.70
N ASP A 199 11.10 11.24 10.96
CA ASP A 199 12.04 10.37 10.27
C ASP A 199 11.42 8.98 10.08
N TYR A 200 11.03 8.68 8.85
CA TYR A 200 10.53 7.36 8.46
C TYR A 200 11.62 6.60 7.71
N GLN A 201 12.03 5.48 8.27
CA GLN A 201 12.94 4.56 7.61
C GLN A 201 12.24 3.75 6.52
N VAL A 202 13.01 3.19 5.59
CA VAL A 202 12.51 2.18 4.65
C VAL A 202 11.86 1.04 5.45
N GLY A 203 10.67 0.62 5.04
CA GLY A 203 9.89 -0.40 5.74
C GLY A 203 8.97 0.14 6.83
N SER A 204 8.95 1.46 7.07
CA SER A 204 8.01 2.07 8.02
C SER A 204 6.57 1.87 7.58
N THR A 205 5.72 1.51 8.53
CA THR A 205 4.29 1.36 8.33
C THR A 205 3.57 2.67 8.58
N VAL A 206 2.71 3.06 7.64
CA VAL A 206 1.79 4.18 7.79
C VAL A 206 0.39 3.76 7.38
N PHE A 207 -0.63 4.42 7.93
CA PHE A 207 -2.02 4.23 7.54
C PHE A 207 -2.47 5.38 6.64
N ILE A 208 -3.24 5.04 5.64
CA ILE A 208 -3.81 5.98 4.68
C ILE A 208 -5.29 5.67 4.45
N GLN A 209 -6.01 6.60 3.85
CA GLN A 209 -7.41 6.44 3.47
C GLN A 209 -7.66 7.10 2.12
N PRO A 210 -8.63 6.64 1.32
CA PRO A 210 -8.95 7.30 0.07
C PRO A 210 -9.36 8.76 0.31
N GLN A 211 -8.95 9.64 -0.59
CA GLN A 211 -9.38 11.05 -0.53
C GLN A 211 -10.89 11.16 -0.77
N ASP A 212 -11.39 10.42 -1.75
CA ASP A 212 -12.80 10.31 -2.09
C ASP A 212 -13.20 8.84 -2.17
N SER A 213 -14.46 8.53 -1.95
CA SER A 213 -14.98 7.18 -2.16
C SER A 213 -14.88 6.80 -3.64
N VAL A 214 -14.46 5.56 -3.90
CA VAL A 214 -14.23 5.06 -5.26
C VAL A 214 -14.89 3.71 -5.46
N SER A 215 -15.51 3.51 -6.64
CA SER A 215 -16.06 2.22 -7.06
C SER A 215 -15.01 1.44 -7.84
N ILE A 216 -14.81 0.19 -7.47
CA ILE A 216 -13.79 -0.70 -8.03
C ILE A 216 -14.46 -2.01 -8.41
N GLN A 217 -14.11 -2.53 -9.59
CA GLN A 217 -14.47 -3.92 -9.95
C GLN A 217 -13.50 -4.87 -9.27
N GLY A 218 -13.90 -5.36 -8.11
CA GLY A 218 -13.12 -6.29 -7.32
C GLY A 218 -13.36 -7.75 -7.69
N LEU A 219 -12.69 -8.64 -6.96
CA LEU A 219 -12.82 -10.09 -7.10
C LEU A 219 -13.45 -10.70 -5.84
N VAL A 220 -14.25 -11.73 -6.06
CA VAL A 220 -14.91 -12.52 -5.00
C VAL A 220 -14.40 -13.96 -5.04
#